data_d71932bbf0955f08d77e073ae4b52d93
#
_entry.id   d71932bbf0955f08d77e073ae4b52d93
#
_cell.length_a   1.000
_cell.length_b   1.000
_cell.length_c   1.000
_cell.angle_alpha   90.00
_cell.angle_beta   90.00
_cell.angle_gamma   90.00
#
_symmetry.space_group_name_H-M   'P 1'
#
loop_
_entity.id
_entity.type
_entity.pdbx_description
1 polymer ?
#
loop_
_entity_poly.entity_id
_entity_poly.type
_entity_poly.pdbx_seq_one_letter_code
_entity_poly.pdbx_strand_id
1 'polypeptide(L)'
;LYTWFMNKIASHIEKNGGKAIIRSCDGSDKEKPLDKNIIWQVCDKDMNGKVVSREGKMGRAFINSSSPHYYLNLPYSMINLKKTYEYAPEPVYGELLGTEAVIWTEHISSIKSLDFMVFPRIAAIAETAWSDKDDRSYERFLNSLPEYYDLLNIYEVRYATLKQANPSKLRKAAYGVAWRNKTVNFHRLYDLAEDEKSRSLAKKENR
;
A
#
# COMPACT_ATOMS: atom_id res chain seq x y z
N LEU A 1 -11.16 -17.08 23.44
CA LEU A 1 -12.43 -17.11 22.71
C LEU A 1 -12.23 -16.81 21.22
N TYR A 2 -11.55 -15.70 20.84
CA TYR A 2 -11.31 -15.27 19.47
C TYR A 2 -10.67 -16.39 18.62
N THR A 3 -9.52 -16.92 19.02
CA THR A 3 -8.78 -17.94 18.29
C THR A 3 -9.60 -19.22 18.11
N TRP A 4 -10.31 -19.65 19.15
CA TRP A 4 -11.21 -20.80 19.06
C TRP A 4 -12.30 -20.59 18.00
N PHE A 5 -12.93 -19.43 18.00
CA PHE A 5 -13.97 -19.07 17.04
C PHE A 5 -13.42 -19.03 15.59
N MET A 6 -12.28 -18.39 15.39
CA MET A 6 -11.64 -18.32 14.07
C MET A 6 -11.22 -19.69 13.54
N ASN A 7 -10.67 -20.55 14.42
CA ASN A 7 -10.34 -21.92 14.04
C ASN A 7 -11.58 -22.76 13.67
N LYS A 8 -12.72 -22.54 14.32
CA LYS A 8 -14.00 -23.19 13.94
C LYS A 8 -14.49 -22.75 12.57
N ILE A 9 -14.43 -21.45 12.29
CA ILE A 9 -14.79 -20.92 10.97
C ILE A 9 -13.84 -21.48 9.90
N ALA A 10 -12.52 -21.44 10.15
CA ALA A 10 -11.53 -21.97 9.22
C ALA A 10 -11.76 -23.44 8.90
N SER A 11 -12.00 -24.26 9.93
CA SER A 11 -12.32 -25.68 9.76
C SER A 11 -13.60 -25.90 8.93
N HIS A 12 -14.62 -25.04 9.08
CA HIS A 12 -15.82 -25.12 8.26
C HIS A 12 -15.54 -24.76 6.80
N ILE A 13 -14.76 -23.71 6.55
CA ILE A 13 -14.35 -23.29 5.19
C ILE A 13 -13.57 -24.42 4.51
N GLU A 14 -12.60 -25.03 5.22
CA GLU A 14 -11.77 -26.13 4.69
C GLU A 14 -12.60 -27.36 4.32
N LYS A 15 -13.56 -27.73 5.15
CA LYS A 15 -14.48 -28.85 4.88
C LYS A 15 -15.32 -28.66 3.62
N ASN A 16 -15.50 -27.39 3.19
CA ASN A 16 -16.20 -27.03 1.97
C ASN A 16 -15.24 -26.69 0.81
N GLY A 17 -13.96 -27.09 0.90
CA GLY A 17 -12.97 -26.95 -0.18
C GLY A 17 -12.34 -25.56 -0.31
N GLY A 18 -12.57 -24.65 0.65
CA GLY A 18 -11.97 -23.31 0.67
C GLY A 18 -10.72 -23.24 1.53
N LYS A 19 -9.99 -22.12 1.44
CA LYS A 19 -8.91 -21.73 2.36
C LYS A 19 -9.30 -20.46 3.12
N ALA A 20 -9.15 -20.48 4.44
CA ALA A 20 -9.43 -19.31 5.27
C ALA A 20 -8.29 -18.31 5.20
N ILE A 21 -8.61 -17.04 4.99
CA ILE A 21 -7.69 -15.91 5.10
C ILE A 21 -8.15 -15.05 6.27
N ILE A 22 -7.23 -14.71 7.16
CA ILE A 22 -7.50 -13.81 8.28
C ILE A 22 -6.64 -12.57 8.19
N ARG A 23 -7.28 -11.42 8.29
CA ARG A 23 -6.58 -10.15 8.48
C ARG A 23 -6.37 -9.93 9.97
N SER A 24 -5.14 -9.93 10.39
CA SER A 24 -4.77 -9.70 11.79
C SER A 24 -3.54 -8.82 11.89
N CYS A 25 -3.60 -7.88 12.82
CA CYS A 25 -2.47 -7.01 13.12
C CYS A 25 -1.56 -7.59 14.21
N ASP A 26 -2.05 -8.53 15.03
CA ASP A 26 -1.36 -9.03 16.21
C ASP A 26 -0.85 -10.47 16.11
N GLY A 27 -1.19 -11.16 15.04
CA GLY A 27 -0.89 -12.59 14.90
C GLY A 27 -1.77 -13.47 15.80
N SER A 28 -1.32 -14.68 16.04
CA SER A 28 -2.03 -15.61 16.92
C SER A 28 -1.59 -15.50 18.37
N ASP A 29 -2.49 -15.88 19.28
CA ASP A 29 -2.17 -16.08 20.69
C ASP A 29 -1.11 -17.18 20.85
N LYS A 30 -0.13 -16.96 21.72
CA LYS A 30 0.94 -17.96 21.98
C LYS A 30 0.41 -19.23 22.59
N GLU A 31 -0.56 -19.13 23.48
CA GLU A 31 -1.13 -20.27 24.21
C GLU A 31 -2.20 -21.01 23.40
N LYS A 32 -2.90 -20.30 22.51
CA LYS A 32 -3.98 -20.84 21.67
C LYS A 32 -3.79 -20.34 20.25
N PRO A 33 -2.88 -20.94 19.49
CA PRO A 33 -2.55 -20.45 18.15
C PRO A 33 -3.73 -20.64 17.18
N LEU A 34 -3.79 -19.77 16.20
CA LEU A 34 -4.60 -19.95 15.01
C LEU A 34 -4.11 -21.19 14.25
N ASP A 35 -5.03 -21.93 13.62
CA ASP A 35 -4.66 -23.06 12.76
C ASP A 35 -3.63 -22.60 11.71
N LYS A 36 -2.57 -23.40 11.52
CA LYS A 36 -1.47 -23.09 10.60
C LYS A 36 -1.90 -22.97 9.14
N ASN A 37 -3.00 -23.64 8.77
CA ASN A 37 -3.55 -23.60 7.41
C ASN A 37 -4.27 -22.28 7.10
N ILE A 38 -4.58 -21.46 8.12
CA ILE A 38 -5.13 -20.13 7.91
C ILE A 38 -4.04 -19.24 7.32
N ILE A 39 -4.27 -18.69 6.14
CA ILE A 39 -3.42 -17.70 5.52
C ILE A 39 -3.53 -16.39 6.32
N TRP A 40 -2.40 -15.80 6.68
CA TRP A 40 -2.41 -14.56 7.41
C TRP A 40 -2.12 -13.37 6.51
N GLN A 41 -3.11 -12.48 6.37
CA GLN A 41 -2.96 -11.17 5.76
C GLN A 41 -2.34 -10.21 6.78
N VAL A 42 -1.07 -9.92 6.62
CA VAL A 42 -0.27 -9.10 7.56
C VAL A 42 -0.50 -7.62 7.28
N CYS A 43 -1.04 -6.87 8.24
CA CYS A 43 -1.40 -5.47 8.04
C CYS A 43 -0.47 -4.46 8.74
N ASP A 44 -0.08 -4.67 9.97
CA ASP A 44 0.65 -3.69 10.79
C ASP A 44 2.11 -4.03 11.04
N LYS A 45 2.57 -5.17 10.56
CA LYS A 45 3.91 -5.68 10.85
C LYS A 45 4.75 -5.70 9.58
N ASP A 46 6.04 -5.57 9.75
CA ASP A 46 6.98 -5.89 8.67
C ASP A 46 7.04 -7.41 8.48
N MET A 47 7.14 -7.83 7.23
CA MET A 47 7.17 -9.24 6.86
C MET A 47 8.37 -9.99 7.50
N ASN A 48 9.45 -9.28 7.83
CA ASN A 48 10.62 -9.81 8.55
C ASN A 48 10.53 -9.63 10.08
N GLY A 49 9.41 -9.17 10.60
CA GLY A 49 9.20 -8.92 12.03
C GLY A 49 9.12 -10.20 12.87
N LYS A 50 9.38 -10.08 14.17
CA LYS A 50 9.41 -11.22 15.11
C LYS A 50 8.11 -12.03 15.14
N VAL A 51 6.96 -11.38 15.01
CA VAL A 51 5.64 -12.04 15.03
C VAL A 51 5.44 -12.86 13.76
N VAL A 52 5.70 -12.27 12.59
CA VAL A 52 5.63 -12.97 11.30
C VAL A 52 6.62 -14.14 11.26
N SER A 53 7.86 -13.93 11.73
CA SER A 53 8.87 -15.00 11.81
C SER A 53 8.43 -16.16 12.70
N ARG A 54 7.76 -15.88 13.82
CA ARG A 54 7.20 -16.92 14.69
C ARG A 54 6.12 -17.75 13.98
N GLU A 55 5.17 -17.09 13.35
CA GLU A 55 4.08 -17.73 12.61
C GLU A 55 4.63 -18.51 11.39
N GLY A 56 5.60 -17.96 10.70
CA GLY A 56 6.26 -18.61 9.56
C GLY A 56 7.01 -19.88 9.94
N LYS A 57 7.63 -19.94 11.13
CA LYS A 57 8.24 -21.17 11.65
C LYS A 57 7.23 -22.31 11.87
N MET A 58 5.96 -21.99 12.04
CA MET A 58 4.87 -22.98 12.12
C MET A 58 4.35 -23.40 10.74
N GLY A 59 4.96 -22.93 9.64
CA GLY A 59 4.57 -23.23 8.27
C GLY A 59 3.41 -22.39 7.74
N ARG A 60 3.13 -21.22 8.33
CA ARG A 60 2.05 -20.34 7.88
C ARG A 60 2.41 -19.63 6.58
N ALA A 61 1.43 -19.55 5.67
CA ALA A 61 1.50 -18.69 4.49
C ALA A 61 0.98 -17.28 4.80
N PHE A 62 1.51 -16.29 4.07
CA PHE A 62 1.24 -14.87 4.27
C PHE A 62 0.80 -14.17 3.00
N ILE A 63 -0.04 -13.13 3.17
CA ILE A 63 -0.25 -12.06 2.20
C ILE A 63 0.26 -10.77 2.83
N ASN A 64 1.10 -10.03 2.11
CA ASN A 64 1.62 -8.77 2.59
C ASN A 64 0.64 -7.62 2.31
N SER A 65 0.16 -6.96 3.35
CA SER A 65 -0.68 -5.76 3.31
C SER A 65 -0.12 -4.67 4.22
N SER A 66 1.20 -4.52 4.27
CA SER A 66 1.92 -3.68 5.23
C SER A 66 1.42 -2.23 5.26
N SER A 67 0.86 -1.78 6.38
CA SER A 67 0.33 -0.42 6.53
C SER A 67 1.37 0.68 6.32
N PRO A 68 2.62 0.56 6.78
CA PRO A 68 3.61 1.59 6.57
C PRO A 68 4.09 1.74 5.11
N HIS A 69 3.71 0.83 4.20
CA HIS A 69 4.21 0.83 2.82
C HIS A 69 3.11 0.80 1.76
N TYR A 70 2.01 0.07 2.00
CA TYR A 70 1.00 -0.25 0.98
C TYR A 70 -0.42 0.24 1.28
N TYR A 71 -0.60 1.07 2.33
CA TYR A 71 -1.87 1.76 2.59
C TYR A 71 -1.96 3.03 1.76
N LEU A 72 -2.60 2.92 0.60
CA LEU A 72 -2.70 4.02 -0.37
C LEU A 72 -3.67 5.13 0.06
N ASN A 73 -4.47 4.92 1.09
CA ASN A 73 -5.28 5.97 1.72
C ASN A 73 -4.45 6.93 2.58
N LEU A 74 -3.19 6.59 2.90
CA LEU A 74 -2.30 7.51 3.59
C LEU A 74 -1.61 8.48 2.61
N PRO A 75 -1.38 9.75 3.04
CA PRO A 75 -0.84 10.76 2.14
C PRO A 75 0.60 10.47 1.72
N TYR A 76 1.01 11.02 0.58
CA TYR A 76 2.37 10.87 0.04
C TYR A 76 3.47 11.41 0.97
N SER A 77 3.14 12.25 1.94
CA SER A 77 4.07 12.67 2.99
C SER A 77 4.47 11.54 3.94
N MET A 78 3.61 10.55 4.12
CA MET A 78 3.83 9.38 4.98
C MET A 78 4.32 8.18 4.17
N ILE A 79 3.65 7.89 3.04
CA ILE A 79 3.98 6.78 2.15
C ILE A 79 4.19 7.34 0.75
N ASN A 80 5.42 7.73 0.43
CA ASN A 80 5.78 8.23 -0.88
C ASN A 80 6.09 7.10 -1.87
N LEU A 81 6.14 7.44 -3.15
CA LEU A 81 6.38 6.50 -4.23
C LEU A 81 7.67 5.68 -4.03
N LYS A 82 8.77 6.36 -3.66
CA LYS A 82 10.07 5.71 -3.43
C LYS A 82 9.98 4.70 -2.28
N LYS A 83 9.39 5.07 -1.15
CA LYS A 83 9.21 4.18 0.00
C LYS A 83 8.38 2.95 -0.34
N THR A 84 7.34 3.11 -1.17
CA THR A 84 6.52 2.00 -1.66
C THR A 84 7.31 1.07 -2.56
N TYR A 85 8.10 1.61 -3.48
CA TYR A 85 8.90 0.82 -4.43
C TYR A 85 10.06 0.08 -3.75
N GLU A 86 10.78 0.73 -2.82
CA GLU A 86 11.96 0.16 -2.16
C GLU A 86 11.62 -0.91 -1.12
N TYR A 87 10.35 -1.06 -0.78
CA TYR A 87 9.93 -2.08 0.17
C TYR A 87 9.93 -3.48 -0.47
N ALA A 88 10.71 -4.39 0.11
CA ALA A 88 10.76 -5.79 -0.29
C ALA A 88 10.12 -6.65 0.82
N PRO A 89 8.87 -7.08 0.65
CA PRO A 89 8.16 -7.87 1.66
C PRO A 89 8.58 -9.33 1.61
N GLU A 90 9.67 -9.68 2.27
CA GLU A 90 10.12 -11.08 2.36
C GLU A 90 10.04 -11.55 3.81
N PRO A 91 9.27 -12.57 4.15
CA PRO A 91 9.30 -13.18 5.47
C PRO A 91 10.58 -13.99 5.65
N VAL A 92 11.14 -13.97 6.87
CA VAL A 92 12.31 -14.79 7.19
C VAL A 92 11.97 -16.28 7.19
N TYR A 93 10.72 -16.61 7.51
CA TYR A 93 10.17 -17.96 7.52
C TYR A 93 8.73 -17.93 6.98
N GLY A 94 8.26 -19.04 6.44
CA GLY A 94 6.94 -19.18 5.85
C GLY A 94 6.94 -18.78 4.38
N GLU A 95 5.79 -18.83 3.76
CA GLU A 95 5.58 -18.59 2.34
C GLU A 95 4.85 -17.26 2.13
N LEU A 96 5.40 -16.39 1.30
CA LEU A 96 4.71 -15.19 0.84
C LEU A 96 3.93 -15.53 -0.44
N LEU A 97 2.59 -15.53 -0.34
CA LEU A 97 1.71 -15.80 -1.49
C LEU A 97 1.57 -14.60 -2.42
N GLY A 98 1.79 -13.39 -1.90
CA GLY A 98 1.67 -12.17 -2.67
C GLY A 98 1.50 -10.92 -1.82
N THR A 99 1.17 -9.82 -2.50
CA THR A 99 1.07 -8.48 -1.93
C THR A 99 -0.24 -7.82 -2.31
N GLU A 100 -0.78 -7.03 -1.40
CA GLU A 100 -1.99 -6.24 -1.59
C GLU A 100 -1.73 -4.75 -1.34
N ALA A 101 -2.26 -3.91 -2.23
CA ALA A 101 -2.48 -2.50 -1.95
C ALA A 101 -3.80 -2.33 -1.17
N VAL A 102 -3.77 -1.51 -0.13
CA VAL A 102 -4.93 -1.30 0.74
C VAL A 102 -5.41 0.13 0.65
N ILE A 103 -6.73 0.31 0.52
CA ILE A 103 -7.38 1.61 0.48
C ILE A 103 -8.56 1.61 1.42
N TRP A 104 -8.46 2.40 2.48
CA TRP A 104 -9.57 2.74 3.35
C TRP A 104 -10.20 4.05 2.87
N THR A 105 -11.52 4.15 2.92
CA THR A 105 -12.24 5.27 2.29
C THR A 105 -12.57 6.43 3.22
N GLU A 106 -12.18 6.37 4.49
CA GLU A 106 -12.48 7.42 5.48
C GLU A 106 -11.95 8.82 5.11
N HIS A 107 -10.96 8.88 4.21
CA HIS A 107 -10.36 10.13 3.74
C HIS A 107 -10.48 10.31 2.22
N ILE A 108 -11.26 9.47 1.54
CA ILE A 108 -11.43 9.47 0.08
C ILE A 108 -12.88 9.81 -0.24
N SER A 109 -13.13 11.03 -0.69
CA SER A 109 -14.48 11.58 -0.91
C SER A 109 -14.94 11.58 -2.36
N SER A 110 -14.08 11.25 -3.32
CA SER A 110 -14.38 11.27 -4.74
C SER A 110 -13.48 10.32 -5.54
N ILE A 111 -13.89 9.98 -6.76
CA ILE A 111 -13.07 9.18 -7.69
C ILE A 111 -11.74 9.89 -7.98
N LYS A 112 -11.75 11.19 -8.24
CA LYS A 112 -10.53 11.98 -8.44
C LYS A 112 -9.59 11.90 -7.23
N SER A 113 -10.15 11.79 -6.03
CA SER A 113 -9.41 11.59 -4.79
C SER A 113 -8.77 10.21 -4.74
N LEU A 114 -9.54 9.20 -5.08
CA LEU A 114 -9.09 7.82 -5.17
C LEU A 114 -7.91 7.70 -6.14
N ASP A 115 -8.10 8.16 -7.37
CA ASP A 115 -7.10 8.11 -8.43
C ASP A 115 -5.78 8.76 -8.02
N PHE A 116 -5.85 9.98 -7.48
CA PHE A 116 -4.66 10.69 -7.00
C PHE A 116 -3.92 9.91 -5.91
N MET A 117 -4.64 9.28 -4.99
CA MET A 117 -4.02 8.51 -3.91
C MET A 117 -3.44 7.19 -4.39
N VAL A 118 -4.02 6.59 -5.43
CA VAL A 118 -3.60 5.31 -6.00
C VAL A 118 -2.42 5.48 -6.95
N PHE A 119 -2.53 6.39 -7.92
CA PHE A 119 -1.56 6.52 -9.00
C PHE A 119 -0.49 7.59 -8.73
N PRO A 120 0.82 7.28 -8.91
CA PRO A 120 1.39 6.08 -9.50
C PRO A 120 1.81 4.97 -8.50
N ARG A 121 1.48 5.07 -7.20
CA ARG A 121 1.96 4.10 -6.19
C ARG A 121 1.54 2.66 -6.50
N ILE A 122 0.37 2.45 -7.09
CA ILE A 122 -0.09 1.11 -7.47
C ILE A 122 0.82 0.47 -8.51
N ALA A 123 1.36 1.25 -9.46
CA ALA A 123 2.34 0.74 -10.43
C ALA A 123 3.63 0.29 -9.74
N ALA A 124 4.10 1.03 -8.73
CA ALA A 124 5.26 0.63 -7.94
C ALA A 124 5.00 -0.67 -7.17
N ILE A 125 3.81 -0.84 -6.60
CA ILE A 125 3.42 -2.08 -5.92
C ILE A 125 3.35 -3.24 -6.92
N ALA A 126 2.77 -3.02 -8.08
CA ALA A 126 2.66 -4.04 -9.13
C ALA A 126 4.05 -4.50 -9.58
N GLU A 127 4.98 -3.58 -9.88
CA GLU A 127 6.35 -3.96 -10.26
C GLU A 127 7.04 -4.75 -9.14
N THR A 128 6.92 -4.31 -7.89
CA THR A 128 7.55 -5.03 -6.77
C THR A 128 6.91 -6.38 -6.46
N ALA A 129 5.65 -6.57 -6.82
CA ALA A 129 4.93 -7.84 -6.63
C ALA A 129 5.25 -8.88 -7.73
N TRP A 130 5.57 -8.43 -8.94
CA TRP A 130 5.74 -9.28 -10.13
C TRP A 130 7.18 -9.41 -10.62
N SER A 131 8.11 -8.62 -10.08
CA SER A 131 9.53 -8.67 -10.46
C SER A 131 10.38 -9.26 -9.36
N ASP A 132 11.35 -10.08 -9.74
CA ASP A 132 12.36 -10.55 -8.80
C ASP A 132 13.17 -9.37 -8.25
N LYS A 133 13.63 -9.50 -7.01
CA LYS A 133 14.30 -8.42 -6.29
C LYS A 133 15.53 -7.89 -7.03
N ASP A 134 16.30 -8.80 -7.63
CA ASP A 134 17.54 -8.45 -8.35
C ASP A 134 17.29 -7.77 -9.69
N ASP A 135 16.07 -7.91 -10.23
CA ASP A 135 15.63 -7.27 -11.47
C ASP A 135 14.99 -5.90 -11.25
N ARG A 136 14.79 -5.48 -10.00
CA ARG A 136 14.17 -4.19 -9.69
C ARG A 136 15.16 -3.04 -9.80
N SER A 137 14.74 -1.97 -10.46
CA SER A 137 15.48 -0.72 -10.55
C SER A 137 14.54 0.46 -10.44
N TYR A 138 14.66 1.21 -9.35
CA TYR A 138 13.84 2.41 -9.16
C TYR A 138 14.10 3.47 -10.25
N GLU A 139 15.32 3.57 -10.76
CA GLU A 139 15.65 4.46 -11.86
C GLU A 139 14.95 4.03 -13.16
N ARG A 140 14.99 2.74 -13.51
CA ARG A 140 14.24 2.20 -14.67
C ARG A 140 12.74 2.44 -14.51
N PHE A 141 12.19 2.19 -13.34
CA PHE A 141 10.79 2.48 -13.02
C PHE A 141 10.45 3.97 -13.23
N LEU A 142 11.30 4.88 -12.76
CA LEU A 142 11.09 6.32 -12.99
C LEU A 142 11.14 6.70 -14.46
N ASN A 143 12.00 6.06 -15.25
CA ASN A 143 12.13 6.31 -16.68
C ASN A 143 10.90 5.81 -17.48
N SER A 144 10.18 4.81 -16.98
CA SER A 144 8.94 4.31 -17.60
C SER A 144 7.68 5.11 -17.19
N LEU A 145 7.74 5.92 -16.14
CA LEU A 145 6.59 6.69 -15.67
C LEU A 145 5.98 7.66 -16.70
N PRO A 146 6.73 8.34 -17.57
CA PRO A 146 6.12 9.22 -18.58
C PRO A 146 5.11 8.49 -19.47
N GLU A 147 5.46 7.34 -20.02
CA GLU A 147 4.55 6.52 -20.84
C GLU A 147 3.33 6.05 -20.03
N TYR A 148 3.54 5.70 -18.77
CA TYR A 148 2.45 5.34 -17.87
C TYR A 148 1.51 6.52 -17.60
N TYR A 149 2.03 7.72 -17.42
CA TYR A 149 1.23 8.93 -17.27
C TYR A 149 0.47 9.29 -18.55
N ASP A 150 1.03 9.06 -19.72
CA ASP A 150 0.32 9.24 -20.98
C ASP A 150 -0.87 8.29 -21.10
N LEU A 151 -0.70 7.03 -20.69
CA LEU A 151 -1.80 6.07 -20.60
C LEU A 151 -2.90 6.54 -19.63
N LEU A 152 -2.52 6.99 -18.44
CA LEU A 152 -3.48 7.52 -17.47
C LEU A 152 -4.22 8.77 -17.98
N ASN A 153 -3.57 9.62 -18.78
CA ASN A 153 -4.20 10.76 -19.42
C ASN A 153 -5.24 10.34 -20.46
N ILE A 154 -4.96 9.29 -21.27
CA ILE A 154 -5.92 8.74 -22.25
C ILE A 154 -7.20 8.27 -21.57
N TYR A 155 -7.08 7.67 -20.38
CA TYR A 155 -8.22 7.19 -19.59
C TYR A 155 -8.80 8.25 -18.63
N GLU A 156 -8.37 9.50 -18.73
CA GLU A 156 -8.79 10.60 -17.86
C GLU A 156 -8.60 10.32 -16.35
N VAL A 157 -7.65 9.44 -16.01
CA VAL A 157 -7.34 9.07 -14.64
C VAL A 157 -6.47 10.15 -14.00
N ARG A 158 -6.90 10.68 -12.87
CA ARG A 158 -6.10 11.64 -12.11
C ARG A 158 -4.98 10.93 -11.35
N TYR A 159 -3.77 11.46 -11.45
CA TYR A 159 -2.62 10.90 -10.77
C TYR A 159 -1.78 11.97 -10.05
N ALA A 160 -0.97 11.55 -9.10
CA ALA A 160 0.04 12.40 -8.49
C ALA A 160 1.28 12.48 -9.39
N THR A 161 1.70 13.71 -9.72
CA THR A 161 2.97 13.92 -10.42
C THR A 161 4.15 13.38 -9.60
N LEU A 162 5.28 13.09 -10.22
CA LEU A 162 6.48 12.58 -9.52
C LEU A 162 6.88 13.47 -8.33
N LYS A 163 6.77 14.80 -8.49
CA LYS A 163 7.06 15.77 -7.42
C LYS A 163 6.07 15.70 -6.26
N GLN A 164 4.82 15.35 -6.52
CA GLN A 164 3.78 15.14 -5.50
C GLN A 164 3.93 13.77 -4.84
N ALA A 165 4.25 12.75 -5.65
CA ALA A 165 4.43 11.38 -5.20
C ALA A 165 5.72 11.19 -4.36
N ASN A 166 6.74 12.05 -4.58
CA ASN A 166 7.96 12.12 -3.77
C ASN A 166 8.18 13.54 -3.21
N PRO A 167 7.39 13.97 -2.22
CA PRO A 167 7.50 15.30 -1.65
C PRO A 167 8.84 15.52 -0.95
N SER A 168 9.39 16.73 -1.06
CA SER A 168 10.60 17.15 -0.34
C SER A 168 10.41 17.09 1.19
N LYS A 169 11.51 17.12 1.95
CA LYS A 169 11.46 17.11 3.42
C LYS A 169 10.58 18.22 3.99
N LEU A 170 10.66 19.43 3.43
CA LEU A 170 9.83 20.58 3.85
C LEU A 170 8.34 20.33 3.58
N ARG A 171 7.99 19.81 2.40
CA ARG A 171 6.60 19.45 2.08
C ARG A 171 6.08 18.34 2.97
N LYS A 172 6.89 17.31 3.26
CA LYS A 172 6.53 16.25 4.20
C LYS A 172 6.18 16.81 5.59
N ALA A 173 6.99 17.73 6.11
CA ALA A 173 6.74 18.37 7.39
C ALA A 173 5.43 19.17 7.39
N ALA A 174 5.21 20.01 6.38
CA ALA A 174 3.99 20.80 6.23
C ALA A 174 2.72 19.90 6.16
N TYR A 175 2.74 18.85 5.34
CA TYR A 175 1.63 17.90 5.24
C TYR A 175 1.44 17.09 6.53
N GLY A 176 2.52 16.76 7.24
CA GLY A 176 2.44 16.03 8.51
C GLY A 176 1.78 16.85 9.61
N VAL A 177 2.04 18.17 9.66
CA VAL A 177 1.36 19.10 10.57
C VAL A 177 -0.12 19.23 10.19
N ALA A 178 -0.41 19.44 8.92
CA ALA A 178 -1.76 19.54 8.39
C ALA A 178 -2.60 18.28 8.69
N TRP A 179 -2.03 17.10 8.51
CA TRP A 179 -2.67 15.82 8.83
C TRP A 179 -2.99 15.66 10.31
N ARG A 180 -2.05 16.03 11.19
CA ARG A 180 -2.25 15.96 12.65
C ARG A 180 -3.33 16.90 13.16
N ASN A 181 -3.47 18.06 12.57
CA ASN A 181 -4.41 19.07 13.05
C ASN A 181 -5.88 18.79 12.69
N LYS A 182 -6.22 17.66 12.04
CA LYS A 182 -7.58 17.25 11.64
C LYS A 182 -8.43 18.33 10.94
N THR A 183 -7.89 19.54 10.79
CA THR A 183 -8.57 20.73 10.26
C THR A 183 -8.35 20.92 8.77
N VAL A 184 -7.42 20.17 8.18
CA VAL A 184 -7.18 20.25 6.75
C VAL A 184 -8.15 19.32 6.06
N ASN A 185 -9.18 19.96 5.54
CA ASN A 185 -10.08 19.30 4.61
C ASN A 185 -9.24 18.70 3.46
N PHE A 186 -9.30 17.39 3.26
CA PHE A 186 -8.56 16.69 2.20
C PHE A 186 -8.82 17.33 0.84
N HIS A 187 -10.01 17.92 0.63
CA HIS A 187 -10.34 18.71 -0.55
C HIS A 187 -9.34 19.86 -0.79
N ARG A 188 -8.91 20.56 0.25
CA ARG A 188 -7.97 21.69 0.11
C ARG A 188 -6.58 21.27 -0.34
N LEU A 189 -6.12 20.09 0.07
CA LEU A 189 -4.86 19.52 -0.45
C LEU A 189 -4.99 19.10 -1.92
N TYR A 190 -6.18 18.71 -2.32
CA TYR A 190 -6.54 18.39 -3.69
C TYR A 190 -6.55 19.63 -4.57
N ASP A 191 -7.24 20.70 -4.12
CA ASP A 191 -7.36 21.96 -4.85
C ASP A 191 -5.97 22.59 -5.09
N LEU A 192 -5.07 22.50 -4.10
CA LEU A 192 -3.68 22.95 -4.24
C LEU A 192 -2.91 22.11 -5.28
N ALA A 193 -3.19 20.82 -5.39
CA ALA A 193 -2.56 19.95 -6.37
C ALA A 193 -3.10 20.20 -7.80
N GLU A 194 -4.39 20.53 -7.95
CA GLU A 194 -4.98 20.95 -9.23
C GLU A 194 -4.40 22.27 -9.73
N ASP A 195 -4.24 23.23 -8.86
CA ASP A 195 -3.64 24.52 -9.16
C ASP A 195 -2.19 24.37 -9.69
N GLU A 196 -1.39 23.48 -9.10
CA GLU A 196 -0.03 23.19 -9.59
C GLU A 196 -0.05 22.52 -10.98
N LYS A 197 -0.98 21.60 -11.24
CA LYS A 197 -1.12 20.93 -12.54
C LYS A 197 -1.57 21.91 -13.62
N SER A 198 -2.58 22.72 -13.34
CA SER A 198 -3.09 23.74 -14.25
C SER A 198 -2.04 24.79 -14.61
N ARG A 199 -1.26 25.24 -13.62
CA ARG A 199 -0.13 26.16 -13.84
C ARG A 199 1.03 25.53 -14.63
N SER A 200 1.25 24.22 -14.48
CA SER A 200 2.27 23.48 -15.23
C SER A 200 1.87 23.28 -16.69
N LEU A 201 0.59 22.99 -16.98
CA LEU A 201 0.05 22.88 -18.33
C LEU A 201 0.09 24.23 -19.05
N ALA A 202 -0.37 25.31 -18.41
CA ALA A 202 -0.32 26.66 -18.98
C ALA A 202 1.11 27.15 -19.30
N LYS A 203 2.13 26.66 -18.57
CA LYS A 203 3.54 26.94 -18.88
C LYS A 203 4.10 26.12 -20.06
N LYS A 204 3.49 24.97 -20.38
CA LYS A 204 3.87 24.16 -21.55
C LYS A 204 3.23 24.68 -22.84
N GLU A 205 2.03 25.23 -22.75
CA GLU A 205 1.32 25.82 -23.91
C GLU A 205 1.90 27.19 -24.34
N ASN A 206 2.62 27.85 -23.45
CA ASN A 206 3.30 29.15 -23.73
C ASN A 206 4.79 29.01 -24.07
N ARG A 207 5.26 27.81 -24.42
CA ARG A 207 6.61 27.54 -24.97
C ARG A 207 6.52 26.89 -26.33
#